data_d6b55446a8ddebd3d2cddeab7b8aef6c
#
_entry.id   d6b55446a8ddebd3d2cddeab7b8aef6c
#
_cell.length_a   1.000
_cell.length_b   1.000
_cell.length_c   1.000
_cell.angle_alpha   90.00
_cell.angle_beta   90.00
_cell.angle_gamma   90.00
#
_symmetry.space_group_name_H-M   'P 1'
#
loop_
_entity.id
_entity.type
_entity.pdbx_description
1 polymer ?
#
loop_
_entity_poly.entity_id
_entity_poly.type
_entity_poly.pdbx_seq_one_letter_code
_entity_poly.pdbx_strand_id
1 'polypeptide(L)'
;MTAALTRASRLPVVCEETNRNLLESTVPLKKENYGADGAVDNRNLKEFSTEQRISVLEARAQHGVWEWLKHRGDLVTSAIARKLIDSVVLQQAPQAAARTSAVEQRLQRVLTAFAEERLGTQHFASLTGYGHGDQGRDLVDRVFARVLGAEAAAVRMQFVSGTHAITAALFGVLRPGDRLLSITGRPYDTLEEVIGLRGTDQGSLADFGIDYDEVPLTPEGAVDRVGLDQALALPQRMVLIQRSCGYSWRPSLSVKEIGELCALIHARQPNCICFVDNCYGELVQDCEPPEVGADLVAGSLIKNLGGTIAPTGGYVAGRADLVDQACCRLTAPGIGREGGTGFDLQRLVLQGLFLAPQMVAEALIGADLVAGVFERLGFAVQPRPGAVRSDLIQAVCLGSPEALKTVCRAFQACSPVGAYLDPVPAAMPGYANDLVMAGGTFIDGSTSEFSADAPLREPFNLFVQGGTHRAHIQLALAEALTALDAAGLITLPQTEII
;
A
#
# COMPACT_ATOMS: atom_id res chain seq x y z
N MET A 1 -43.56 -21.23 28.58
CA MET A 1 -42.70 -21.73 29.66
C MET A 1 -41.36 -21.05 29.48
N THR A 2 -41.16 -19.81 29.84
CA THR A 2 -40.97 -19.13 31.14
C THR A 2 -39.76 -19.66 31.91
N ALA A 3 -38.78 -18.78 32.07
CA ALA A 3 -37.75 -18.69 33.10
C ALA A 3 -36.42 -19.41 32.81
N ALA A 4 -35.40 -18.63 32.46
CA ALA A 4 -34.11 -18.50 33.17
C ALA A 4 -33.17 -17.54 32.44
N LEU A 5 -33.41 -16.25 32.59
CA LEU A 5 -32.42 -15.19 32.46
C LEU A 5 -32.09 -14.73 33.87
N THR A 6 -30.90 -14.94 34.35
CA THR A 6 -30.15 -14.11 35.30
C THR A 6 -29.00 -14.90 35.90
N ARG A 7 -27.79 -14.64 35.41
CA ARG A 7 -26.56 -14.59 36.22
C ARG A 7 -25.42 -14.03 35.36
N ALA A 8 -25.32 -12.71 35.38
CA ALA A 8 -24.08 -12.04 35.08
C ALA A 8 -23.11 -12.29 36.25
N SER A 9 -22.23 -13.27 36.12
CA SER A 9 -21.14 -13.46 37.07
C SER A 9 -20.01 -12.51 36.70
N ARG A 10 -19.73 -11.60 37.62
CA ARG A 10 -18.55 -10.74 37.65
C ARG A 10 -17.29 -11.60 37.50
N LEU A 11 -16.46 -11.32 36.50
CA LEU A 11 -15.09 -11.83 36.46
C LEU A 11 -14.32 -11.21 37.63
N PRO A 12 -13.54 -12.00 38.40
CA PRO A 12 -12.76 -11.45 39.49
C PRO A 12 -11.59 -10.66 38.94
N VAL A 13 -11.40 -9.45 39.48
CA VAL A 13 -10.19 -8.66 39.34
C VAL A 13 -9.05 -9.41 40.03
N VAL A 14 -8.31 -10.22 39.27
CA VAL A 14 -7.06 -10.83 39.74
C VAL A 14 -5.94 -10.14 38.94
N CYS A 15 -5.49 -9.01 39.45
CA CYS A 15 -4.36 -8.32 38.76
C CYS A 15 -3.46 -7.47 39.66
N GLU A 16 -3.55 -7.54 40.98
CA GLU A 16 -2.62 -6.77 41.84
C GLU A 16 -1.54 -7.60 42.55
N GLU A 17 -1.75 -8.87 42.83
CA GLU A 17 -0.74 -9.68 43.52
C GLU A 17 0.24 -10.41 42.61
N THR A 18 -0.12 -10.71 41.36
CA THR A 18 0.74 -11.43 40.42
C THR A 18 1.85 -10.53 39.85
N ASN A 19 1.64 -9.22 39.80
CA ASN A 19 2.63 -8.27 39.28
C ASN A 19 3.72 -7.90 40.30
N ARG A 20 3.52 -8.07 41.60
CA ARG A 20 4.60 -7.83 42.58
C ARG A 20 5.69 -8.90 42.53
N ASN A 21 5.35 -10.14 42.27
CA ASN A 21 6.30 -11.24 42.25
C ASN A 21 7.10 -11.34 40.94
N LEU A 22 6.63 -10.73 39.83
CA LEU A 22 7.37 -10.64 38.56
C LEU A 22 8.39 -9.52 38.57
N LEU A 23 8.20 -8.47 39.37
CA LEU A 23 9.13 -7.35 39.49
C LEU A 23 10.31 -7.66 40.42
N GLU A 24 10.21 -8.67 41.29
CA GLU A 24 11.29 -9.07 42.20
C GLU A 24 12.28 -10.08 41.61
N SER A 25 12.01 -10.65 40.44
CA SER A 25 12.88 -11.63 39.76
C SER A 25 13.77 -11.02 38.66
N THR A 26 13.67 -9.72 38.38
CA THR A 26 14.57 -9.03 37.45
C THR A 26 15.78 -8.48 38.20
N VAL A 27 16.98 -8.80 37.72
CA VAL A 27 18.28 -8.30 38.22
C VAL A 27 18.17 -6.80 38.52
N PRO A 28 18.49 -6.33 39.74
CA PRO A 28 18.32 -4.95 40.13
C PRO A 28 19.29 -4.06 39.32
N LEU A 29 18.73 -3.31 38.39
CA LEU A 29 19.43 -2.22 37.72
C LEU A 29 19.68 -1.16 38.79
N LYS A 30 20.93 -0.77 39.00
CA LYS A 30 21.30 0.26 39.98
C LYS A 30 20.64 1.59 39.59
N LYS A 31 20.15 2.34 40.61
CA LYS A 31 19.50 3.65 40.46
C LYS A 31 20.33 4.69 39.67
N GLU A 32 21.60 4.46 39.51
CA GLU A 32 22.55 5.33 38.78
C GLU A 32 22.39 5.33 37.26
N ASN A 33 21.54 4.43 36.71
CA ASN A 33 21.30 4.27 35.26
C ASN A 33 20.10 5.05 34.74
N TYR A 34 19.44 5.85 35.56
CA TYR A 34 18.25 6.64 35.18
C TYR A 34 18.59 8.12 35.24
N GLY A 35 18.20 8.87 34.19
CA GLY A 35 18.22 10.34 34.23
C GLY A 35 17.17 10.88 35.22
N ALA A 36 17.24 12.16 35.52
CA ALA A 36 16.33 12.84 36.45
C ALA A 36 14.82 12.77 36.01
N ASP A 37 14.57 12.40 34.78
CA ASP A 37 13.27 12.20 34.12
C ASP A 37 12.85 10.72 34.05
N GLY A 38 13.63 9.81 34.63
CA GLY A 38 13.34 8.36 34.58
C GLY A 38 13.72 7.68 33.26
N ALA A 39 14.31 8.37 32.31
CA ALA A 39 14.72 7.81 31.01
C ALA A 39 16.10 7.14 31.10
N VAL A 40 16.27 5.97 30.51
CA VAL A 40 17.56 5.28 30.38
C VAL A 40 18.40 5.94 29.27
N ASP A 41 19.61 6.39 29.59
CA ASP A 41 20.51 7.02 28.62
C ASP A 41 20.94 6.01 27.53
N ASN A 42 20.65 6.30 26.28
CA ASN A 42 21.01 5.47 25.12
C ASN A 42 22.53 5.26 24.94
N ARG A 43 23.37 6.09 25.56
CA ARG A 43 24.82 6.01 25.40
C ARG A 43 25.42 4.76 26.05
N ASN A 44 24.74 4.15 27.01
CA ASN A 44 25.25 3.00 27.77
C ASN A 44 24.74 1.63 27.26
N LEU A 45 23.89 1.57 26.25
CA LEU A 45 23.34 0.29 25.73
C LEU A 45 24.40 -0.62 25.08
N LYS A 46 25.54 -0.07 24.68
CA LYS A 46 26.63 -0.86 24.07
C LYS A 46 27.33 -1.81 25.05
N GLU A 47 27.24 -1.53 26.36
CA GLU A 47 27.88 -2.32 27.43
C GLU A 47 26.98 -3.46 27.94
N PHE A 48 25.73 -3.53 27.51
CA PHE A 48 24.77 -4.56 27.94
C PHE A 48 24.85 -5.82 27.05
N SER A 49 24.70 -6.99 27.69
CA SER A 49 24.49 -8.24 26.94
C SER A 49 23.21 -8.17 26.08
N THR A 50 23.10 -9.03 25.06
CA THR A 50 21.91 -9.10 24.20
C THR A 50 20.63 -9.30 25.00
N GLU A 51 20.64 -10.16 26.03
CA GLU A 51 19.49 -10.40 26.90
C GLU A 51 19.12 -9.18 27.75
N GLN A 52 20.10 -8.43 28.25
CA GLN A 52 19.86 -7.19 28.98
C GLN A 52 19.29 -6.10 28.08
N ARG A 53 19.74 -6.01 26.80
CA ARG A 53 19.16 -5.08 25.82
C ARG A 53 17.71 -5.40 25.52
N ILE A 54 17.38 -6.69 25.34
CA ILE A 54 16.00 -7.15 25.13
C ILE A 54 15.14 -6.77 26.34
N SER A 55 15.58 -7.07 27.56
CA SER A 55 14.86 -6.73 28.78
C SER A 55 14.61 -5.23 28.95
N VAL A 56 15.57 -4.37 28.61
CA VAL A 56 15.40 -2.91 28.65
C VAL A 56 14.41 -2.43 27.59
N LEU A 57 14.43 -3.02 26.38
CA LEU A 57 13.49 -2.69 25.32
C LEU A 57 12.06 -3.15 25.67
N GLU A 58 11.91 -4.32 26.27
CA GLU A 58 10.63 -4.82 26.76
C GLU A 58 10.07 -3.96 27.89
N ALA A 59 10.90 -3.55 28.85
CA ALA A 59 10.49 -2.65 29.92
C ALA A 59 10.08 -1.26 29.39
N ARG A 60 10.76 -0.74 28.37
CA ARG A 60 10.39 0.51 27.69
C ARG A 60 9.08 0.37 26.91
N ALA A 61 8.90 -0.74 26.21
CA ALA A 61 7.67 -1.03 25.50
C ALA A 61 6.48 -1.13 26.48
N GLN A 62 6.67 -1.82 27.63
CA GLN A 62 5.64 -1.91 28.66
C GLN A 62 5.32 -0.56 29.28
N HIS A 63 6.33 0.27 29.59
CA HIS A 63 6.10 1.62 30.13
C HIS A 63 5.35 2.50 29.12
N GLY A 64 5.74 2.47 27.84
CA GLY A 64 5.05 3.17 26.78
C GLY A 64 3.59 2.73 26.62
N VAL A 65 3.31 1.41 26.74
CA VAL A 65 1.93 0.87 26.71
C VAL A 65 1.10 1.39 27.89
N TRP A 66 1.68 1.46 29.10
CA TRP A 66 0.96 1.95 30.28
C TRP A 66 0.64 3.45 30.21
N GLU A 67 1.57 4.26 29.75
CA GLU A 67 1.34 5.70 29.51
C GLU A 67 0.30 5.89 28.39
N TRP A 68 0.40 5.13 27.30
CA TRP A 68 -0.58 5.14 26.23
C TRP A 68 -1.98 4.75 26.70
N LEU A 69 -2.13 3.68 27.55
CA LEU A 69 -3.41 3.26 28.11
C LEU A 69 -3.99 4.33 29.04
N LYS A 70 -3.17 4.99 29.86
CA LYS A 70 -3.60 6.11 30.70
C LYS A 70 -4.14 7.27 29.86
N HIS A 71 -3.42 7.67 28.81
CA HIS A 71 -3.84 8.75 27.93
C HIS A 71 -5.07 8.40 27.10
N ARG A 72 -5.27 7.14 26.72
CA ARG A 72 -6.43 6.71 25.93
C ARG A 72 -7.75 6.70 26.71
N GLY A 73 -7.70 6.57 28.03
CA GLY A 73 -8.88 6.76 28.88
C GLY A 73 -9.42 8.20 28.88
N ASP A 74 -8.54 9.16 28.52
CA ASP A 74 -8.84 10.59 28.45
C ASP A 74 -8.92 11.13 27.01
N LEU A 75 -8.92 10.28 25.98
CA LEU A 75 -9.07 10.66 24.55
C LEU A 75 -10.46 11.30 24.32
N VAL A 76 -10.60 12.52 24.81
CA VAL A 76 -11.66 13.43 24.39
C VAL A 76 -11.31 13.94 23.01
N THR A 77 -11.65 13.16 21.99
CA THR A 77 -11.61 13.65 20.60
C THR A 77 -12.35 14.97 20.56
N SER A 78 -11.72 16.02 20.04
CA SER A 78 -12.31 17.35 19.94
C SER A 78 -13.68 17.28 19.28
N ALA A 79 -14.71 17.75 19.98
CA ALA A 79 -16.07 17.81 19.42
C ALA A 79 -16.10 18.64 18.13
N ILE A 80 -15.19 19.61 17.99
CA ILE A 80 -15.05 20.44 16.79
C ILE A 80 -14.47 19.61 15.65
N ALA A 81 -13.45 18.80 15.91
CA ALA A 81 -12.90 17.89 14.91
C ALA A 81 -13.97 16.92 14.37
N ARG A 82 -14.79 16.35 15.28
CA ARG A 82 -15.92 15.49 14.87
C ARG A 82 -16.92 16.22 13.99
N LYS A 83 -17.37 17.40 14.38
CA LYS A 83 -18.31 18.22 13.58
C LYS A 83 -17.73 18.51 12.18
N LEU A 84 -16.45 18.85 12.08
CA LEU A 84 -15.79 19.08 10.81
C LEU A 84 -15.86 17.83 9.92
N ILE A 85 -15.49 16.67 10.45
CA ILE A 85 -15.55 15.39 9.74
C ILE A 85 -16.98 15.08 9.29
N ASP A 86 -17.96 15.16 10.21
CA ASP A 86 -19.36 14.89 9.93
C ASP A 86 -19.90 15.78 8.80
N SER A 87 -19.52 17.06 8.78
CA SER A 87 -19.91 17.99 7.72
C SER A 87 -19.32 17.60 6.35
N VAL A 88 -18.08 17.08 6.31
CA VAL A 88 -17.47 16.57 5.08
C VAL A 88 -18.16 15.27 4.64
N VAL A 89 -18.45 14.36 5.58
CA VAL A 89 -19.20 13.13 5.30
C VAL A 89 -20.56 13.45 4.66
N LEU A 90 -21.31 14.40 5.22
CA LEU A 90 -22.60 14.80 4.65
C LEU A 90 -22.45 15.40 3.25
N GLN A 91 -21.46 16.27 3.04
CA GLN A 91 -21.21 16.86 1.73
C GLN A 91 -20.85 15.81 0.67
N GLN A 92 -20.08 14.80 1.04
CA GLN A 92 -19.59 13.76 0.13
C GLN A 92 -20.52 12.54 0.03
N ALA A 93 -21.66 12.53 0.71
CA ALA A 93 -22.58 11.42 0.72
C ALA A 93 -23.01 10.95 -0.70
N PRO A 94 -23.31 11.84 -1.68
CA PRO A 94 -23.63 11.41 -3.04
C PRO A 94 -22.47 10.70 -3.74
N GLN A 95 -21.24 11.17 -3.54
CA GLN A 95 -20.04 10.57 -4.11
C GLN A 95 -19.76 9.19 -3.48
N ALA A 96 -19.89 9.07 -2.16
CA ALA A 96 -19.76 7.82 -1.45
C ALA A 96 -20.80 6.78 -1.93
N ALA A 97 -22.05 7.22 -2.16
CA ALA A 97 -23.09 6.37 -2.74
C ALA A 97 -22.74 5.88 -4.16
N ALA A 98 -22.20 6.75 -5.01
CA ALA A 98 -21.76 6.38 -6.35
C ALA A 98 -20.61 5.35 -6.31
N ARG A 99 -19.64 5.52 -5.41
CA ARG A 99 -18.56 4.53 -5.23
C ARG A 99 -19.07 3.19 -4.72
N THR A 100 -20.03 3.20 -3.80
CA THR A 100 -20.67 1.97 -3.30
C THR A 100 -21.45 1.27 -4.43
N SER A 101 -22.16 2.02 -5.27
CA SER A 101 -22.88 1.46 -6.42
C SER A 101 -21.95 0.81 -7.45
N ALA A 102 -20.76 1.35 -7.65
CA ALA A 102 -19.77 0.78 -8.58
C ALA A 102 -19.21 -0.59 -8.12
N VAL A 103 -19.39 -0.96 -6.85
CA VAL A 103 -19.00 -2.29 -6.34
C VAL A 103 -19.72 -3.40 -7.07
N GLU A 104 -21.01 -3.22 -7.39
CA GLU A 104 -21.82 -4.26 -8.05
C GLU A 104 -21.19 -4.70 -9.39
N GLN A 105 -20.83 -3.75 -10.25
CA GLN A 105 -20.25 -4.04 -11.56
C GLN A 105 -18.87 -4.75 -11.41
N ARG A 106 -18.03 -4.29 -10.49
CA ARG A 106 -16.70 -4.87 -10.26
C ARG A 106 -16.80 -6.25 -9.65
N LEU A 107 -17.71 -6.45 -8.70
CA LEU A 107 -17.98 -7.75 -8.12
C LEU A 107 -18.56 -8.72 -9.16
N GLN A 108 -19.46 -8.26 -10.04
CA GLN A 108 -19.98 -9.05 -11.15
C GLN A 108 -18.82 -9.56 -12.04
N ARG A 109 -17.85 -8.72 -12.35
CA ARG A 109 -16.65 -9.11 -13.11
C ARG A 109 -15.89 -10.26 -12.43
N VAL A 110 -15.65 -10.16 -11.12
CA VAL A 110 -14.98 -11.21 -10.34
C VAL A 110 -15.80 -12.51 -10.31
N LEU A 111 -17.10 -12.40 -10.04
CA LEU A 111 -18.00 -13.57 -9.99
C LEU A 111 -18.12 -14.26 -11.37
N THR A 112 -18.15 -13.48 -12.45
CA THR A 112 -18.14 -14.02 -13.81
C THR A 112 -16.86 -14.81 -14.07
N ALA A 113 -15.70 -14.27 -13.71
CA ALA A 113 -14.43 -14.98 -13.84
C ALA A 113 -14.40 -16.28 -13.03
N PHE A 114 -14.94 -16.29 -11.80
CA PHE A 114 -15.05 -17.51 -10.98
C PHE A 114 -15.95 -18.56 -11.65
N ALA A 115 -17.09 -18.15 -12.18
CA ALA A 115 -18.04 -19.04 -12.81
C ALA A 115 -17.49 -19.64 -14.13
N GLU A 116 -16.87 -18.81 -14.98
CA GLU A 116 -16.32 -19.24 -16.26
C GLU A 116 -15.14 -20.21 -16.07
N GLU A 117 -14.29 -19.96 -15.07
CA GLU A 117 -13.17 -20.84 -14.71
C GLU A 117 -13.62 -22.02 -13.81
N ARG A 118 -14.91 -22.14 -13.51
CA ARG A 118 -15.52 -23.25 -12.73
C ARG A 118 -14.83 -23.43 -11.37
N LEU A 119 -14.61 -22.32 -10.63
CA LEU A 119 -14.04 -22.36 -9.31
C LEU A 119 -14.82 -23.32 -8.40
N GLY A 120 -14.14 -24.30 -7.84
CA GLY A 120 -14.67 -25.26 -6.86
C GLY A 120 -13.70 -25.49 -5.73
N THR A 121 -14.17 -26.09 -4.64
CA THR A 121 -13.37 -26.31 -3.41
C THR A 121 -12.11 -27.13 -3.61
N GLN A 122 -12.06 -27.99 -4.65
CA GLN A 122 -10.87 -28.74 -5.03
C GLN A 122 -9.66 -27.87 -5.39
N HIS A 123 -9.90 -26.60 -5.78
CA HIS A 123 -8.84 -25.66 -6.16
C HIS A 123 -8.22 -24.93 -4.96
N PHE A 124 -8.69 -25.19 -3.74
CA PHE A 124 -8.14 -24.55 -2.53
C PHE A 124 -6.91 -25.25 -1.98
N ALA A 125 -6.65 -26.49 -2.40
CA ALA A 125 -5.46 -27.22 -2.01
C ALA A 125 -4.31 -27.00 -3.00
N SER A 126 -3.08 -27.00 -2.49
CA SER A 126 -1.84 -26.97 -3.27
C SER A 126 -1.23 -28.35 -3.41
N LEU A 127 -0.42 -28.50 -4.45
CA LEU A 127 0.56 -29.58 -4.53
C LEU A 127 1.82 -29.22 -3.74
N THR A 128 2.63 -30.22 -3.39
CA THR A 128 3.91 -30.03 -2.69
C THR A 128 5.09 -30.08 -3.66
N GLY A 129 6.27 -29.68 -3.20
CA GLY A 129 7.52 -29.75 -3.98
C GLY A 129 7.49 -28.84 -5.20
N TYR A 130 7.69 -29.38 -6.38
CA TYR A 130 7.74 -28.60 -7.63
C TYR A 130 6.39 -28.03 -8.05
N GLY A 131 5.28 -28.57 -7.55
CA GLY A 131 3.93 -28.10 -7.87
C GLY A 131 3.52 -28.32 -9.34
N HIS A 132 4.05 -29.37 -10.01
CA HIS A 132 3.66 -29.66 -11.39
C HIS A 132 2.19 -30.05 -11.47
N GLY A 133 1.43 -29.33 -12.33
CA GLY A 133 -0.01 -29.55 -12.50
C GLY A 133 -0.85 -29.11 -11.30
N ASP A 134 -0.41 -28.10 -10.53
CA ASP A 134 -1.19 -27.50 -9.44
C ASP A 134 -2.43 -26.79 -10.00
N GLN A 135 -3.57 -27.49 -9.97
CA GLN A 135 -4.83 -27.01 -10.51
C GLN A 135 -5.32 -25.73 -9.82
N GLY A 136 -5.03 -25.57 -8.53
CA GLY A 136 -5.40 -24.38 -7.76
C GLY A 136 -4.62 -23.17 -8.24
N ARG A 137 -3.30 -23.28 -8.36
CA ARG A 137 -2.43 -22.24 -8.92
C ARG A 137 -2.87 -21.84 -10.34
N ASP A 138 -3.04 -22.86 -11.20
CA ASP A 138 -3.39 -22.63 -12.61
C ASP A 138 -4.76 -21.98 -12.76
N LEU A 139 -5.70 -22.30 -11.87
CA LEU A 139 -7.02 -21.63 -11.84
C LEU A 139 -6.88 -20.19 -11.39
N VAL A 140 -6.09 -19.90 -10.35
CA VAL A 140 -5.85 -18.49 -9.90
C VAL A 140 -5.29 -17.67 -11.05
N ASP A 141 -4.33 -18.18 -11.81
CA ASP A 141 -3.77 -17.51 -12.99
C ASP A 141 -4.87 -17.16 -14.01
N ARG A 142 -5.73 -18.11 -14.36
CA ARG A 142 -6.82 -17.88 -15.33
C ARG A 142 -7.86 -16.89 -14.84
N VAL A 143 -8.25 -16.98 -13.56
CA VAL A 143 -9.19 -16.04 -12.94
C VAL A 143 -8.64 -14.62 -12.98
N PHE A 144 -7.38 -14.42 -12.59
CA PHE A 144 -6.75 -13.11 -12.62
C PHE A 144 -6.60 -12.56 -14.04
N ALA A 145 -6.24 -13.41 -15.01
CA ALA A 145 -6.20 -13.01 -16.41
C ALA A 145 -7.55 -12.44 -16.87
N ARG A 146 -8.66 -13.11 -16.54
CA ARG A 146 -10.02 -12.62 -16.87
C ARG A 146 -10.36 -11.32 -16.16
N VAL A 147 -10.09 -11.23 -14.85
CA VAL A 147 -10.38 -10.02 -14.07
C VAL A 147 -9.57 -8.83 -14.57
N LEU A 148 -8.35 -9.03 -15.02
CA LEU A 148 -7.49 -7.98 -15.55
C LEU A 148 -7.67 -7.75 -17.07
N GLY A 149 -8.51 -8.54 -17.75
CA GLY A 149 -8.71 -8.45 -19.22
C GLY A 149 -7.43 -8.79 -20.01
N ALA A 150 -6.61 -9.68 -19.48
CA ALA A 150 -5.33 -10.10 -20.03
C ALA A 150 -5.43 -11.46 -20.74
N GLU A 151 -4.54 -11.72 -21.70
CA GLU A 151 -4.43 -13.04 -22.35
C GLU A 151 -3.97 -14.12 -21.37
N ALA A 152 -3.02 -13.76 -20.49
CA ALA A 152 -2.49 -14.64 -19.45
C ALA A 152 -2.16 -13.85 -18.18
N ALA A 153 -2.08 -14.58 -17.06
CA ALA A 153 -1.51 -14.05 -15.83
C ALA A 153 -0.64 -15.12 -15.16
N ALA A 154 0.24 -14.66 -14.28
CA ALA A 154 0.95 -15.48 -13.31
C ALA A 154 0.83 -14.80 -11.94
N VAL A 155 0.14 -15.46 -11.02
CA VAL A 155 -0.09 -15.01 -9.65
C VAL A 155 0.71 -15.91 -8.73
N ARG A 156 1.73 -15.36 -8.08
CA ARG A 156 2.69 -16.18 -7.32
C ARG A 156 2.96 -15.61 -5.95
N MET A 157 2.93 -16.50 -4.97
CA MET A 157 3.40 -16.20 -3.61
C MET A 157 4.90 -16.03 -3.55
N GLN A 158 5.62 -16.60 -4.52
CA GLN A 158 7.07 -16.50 -4.68
C GLN A 158 7.52 -15.12 -5.15
N PHE A 159 6.64 -14.27 -5.70
CA PHE A 159 6.89 -12.85 -5.77
C PHE A 159 6.80 -12.26 -4.37
N VAL A 160 7.91 -11.93 -3.75
CA VAL A 160 7.92 -11.43 -2.37
C VAL A 160 7.29 -10.04 -2.21
N SER A 161 7.07 -9.33 -3.32
CA SER A 161 6.48 -7.99 -3.35
C SER A 161 6.04 -7.59 -4.76
N GLY A 162 5.33 -6.47 -4.90
CA GLY A 162 5.05 -5.85 -6.19
C GLY A 162 6.33 -5.44 -6.93
N THR A 163 7.32 -4.89 -6.22
CA THR A 163 8.65 -4.57 -6.78
C THR A 163 9.31 -5.81 -7.39
N HIS A 164 9.22 -6.99 -6.73
CA HIS A 164 9.76 -8.24 -7.29
C HIS A 164 9.01 -8.65 -8.57
N ALA A 165 7.67 -8.54 -8.61
CA ALA A 165 6.89 -8.86 -9.80
C ALA A 165 7.28 -7.95 -10.99
N ILE A 166 7.41 -6.65 -10.74
CA ILE A 166 7.88 -5.66 -11.73
C ILE A 166 9.32 -5.98 -12.18
N THR A 167 10.21 -6.27 -11.24
CA THR A 167 11.60 -6.65 -11.52
C THR A 167 11.68 -7.90 -12.39
N ALA A 168 10.89 -8.94 -12.07
CA ALA A 168 10.84 -10.17 -12.86
C ALA A 168 10.32 -9.92 -14.29
N ALA A 169 9.36 -9.02 -14.46
CA ALA A 169 8.88 -8.60 -15.78
C ALA A 169 9.98 -7.86 -16.56
N LEU A 170 10.65 -6.88 -15.95
CA LEU A 170 11.73 -6.12 -16.57
C LEU A 170 12.89 -7.04 -17.02
N PHE A 171 13.47 -7.80 -16.10
CA PHE A 171 14.58 -8.71 -16.41
C PHE A 171 14.17 -9.93 -17.26
N GLY A 172 12.90 -10.30 -17.23
CA GLY A 172 12.35 -11.37 -18.05
C GLY A 172 12.29 -10.99 -19.52
N VAL A 173 11.94 -9.75 -19.81
CA VAL A 173 11.67 -9.25 -21.17
C VAL A 173 12.85 -8.52 -21.79
N LEU A 174 13.56 -7.71 -21.02
CA LEU A 174 14.70 -6.91 -21.53
C LEU A 174 15.95 -7.76 -21.70
N ARG A 175 16.76 -7.42 -22.71
CA ARG A 175 18.04 -8.07 -23.06
C ARG A 175 19.14 -7.02 -23.15
N PRO A 176 20.42 -7.39 -22.99
CA PRO A 176 21.56 -6.47 -23.17
C PRO A 176 21.46 -5.72 -24.51
N GLY A 177 21.58 -4.41 -24.45
CA GLY A 177 21.43 -3.50 -25.60
C GLY A 177 20.00 -3.00 -25.85
N ASP A 178 18.99 -3.52 -25.12
CA ASP A 178 17.62 -2.98 -25.13
C ASP A 178 17.55 -1.63 -24.41
N ARG A 179 16.53 -0.85 -24.75
CA ARG A 179 16.24 0.44 -24.12
C ARG A 179 14.91 0.38 -23.38
N LEU A 180 14.92 0.86 -22.13
CA LEU A 180 13.76 1.09 -21.27
C LEU A 180 13.51 2.59 -21.18
N LEU A 181 12.30 3.05 -21.53
CA LEU A 181 11.87 4.44 -21.41
C LEU A 181 10.79 4.56 -20.33
N SER A 182 11.02 5.36 -19.28
CA SER A 182 9.97 5.78 -18.37
C SER A 182 9.27 7.03 -18.90
N ILE A 183 7.93 7.05 -18.94
CA ILE A 183 7.17 8.20 -19.45
C ILE A 183 6.32 8.91 -18.38
N THR A 184 6.41 8.46 -17.17
CA THR A 184 5.75 9.04 -16.00
C THR A 184 6.72 9.75 -15.07
N GLY A 185 7.81 10.25 -15.65
CA GLY A 185 8.94 10.82 -14.93
C GLY A 185 9.77 9.73 -14.26
N ARG A 186 10.48 10.13 -13.21
CA ARG A 186 11.32 9.22 -12.43
C ARG A 186 10.49 8.07 -11.85
N PRO A 187 10.95 6.82 -11.93
CA PRO A 187 10.22 5.66 -11.42
C PRO A 187 10.12 5.69 -9.88
N TYR A 188 9.24 4.84 -9.34
CA TYR A 188 9.08 4.69 -7.90
C TYR A 188 10.41 4.34 -7.21
N ASP A 189 10.64 4.88 -6.01
CA ASP A 189 11.92 4.82 -5.30
C ASP A 189 12.55 3.40 -5.30
N THR A 190 11.76 2.34 -5.08
CA THR A 190 12.27 0.96 -5.04
C THR A 190 12.73 0.42 -6.40
N LEU A 191 12.34 1.05 -7.50
CA LEU A 191 12.78 0.68 -8.85
C LEU A 191 14.08 1.39 -9.26
N GLU A 192 14.48 2.44 -8.57
CA GLU A 192 15.72 3.16 -8.90
C GLU A 192 16.96 2.26 -8.85
N GLU A 193 17.07 1.42 -7.83
CA GLU A 193 18.18 0.46 -7.72
C GLU A 193 18.02 -0.72 -8.70
N VAL A 194 16.78 -1.16 -8.97
CA VAL A 194 16.51 -2.19 -9.98
C VAL A 194 16.99 -1.74 -11.36
N ILE A 195 16.74 -0.47 -11.71
CA ILE A 195 17.15 0.12 -12.99
C ILE A 195 18.65 0.43 -13.01
N GLY A 196 19.24 0.83 -11.88
CA GLY A 196 20.62 1.25 -11.76
C GLY A 196 20.80 2.76 -11.74
N LEU A 197 19.73 3.52 -11.38
CA LEU A 197 19.80 4.97 -11.17
C LEU A 197 20.47 5.31 -9.83
N ARG A 198 20.54 4.33 -8.94
CA ARG A 198 21.12 4.41 -7.62
C ARG A 198 21.70 3.05 -7.24
N GLY A 199 22.64 3.01 -6.31
CA GLY A 199 23.37 1.78 -5.96
C GLY A 199 24.48 1.45 -6.95
N THR A 200 25.32 0.45 -6.65
CA THR A 200 26.42 -0.02 -7.49
C THR A 200 26.62 -1.51 -7.31
N ASP A 201 26.97 -2.22 -8.38
CA ASP A 201 27.36 -3.64 -8.37
C ASP A 201 26.33 -4.60 -7.71
N GLN A 202 25.04 -4.29 -7.87
CA GLN A 202 23.95 -5.12 -7.29
C GLN A 202 23.21 -5.96 -8.34
N GLY A 203 23.63 -5.91 -9.60
CA GLY A 203 22.99 -6.61 -10.70
C GLY A 203 21.72 -5.89 -11.19
N SER A 204 21.80 -4.57 -11.31
CA SER A 204 20.75 -3.71 -11.88
C SER A 204 20.59 -3.93 -13.39
N LEU A 205 19.54 -3.38 -14.00
CA LEU A 205 19.37 -3.39 -15.46
C LEU A 205 20.58 -2.76 -16.17
N ALA A 206 21.11 -1.65 -15.63
CA ALA A 206 22.29 -1.00 -16.17
C ALA A 206 23.53 -1.91 -16.13
N ASP A 207 23.73 -2.68 -15.05
CA ASP A 207 24.82 -3.66 -14.93
C ASP A 207 24.72 -4.77 -16.00
N PHE A 208 23.51 -5.05 -16.48
CA PHE A 208 23.26 -6.02 -17.57
C PHE A 208 23.22 -5.37 -18.96
N GLY A 209 23.61 -4.09 -19.07
CA GLY A 209 23.70 -3.40 -20.35
C GLY A 209 22.35 -3.03 -20.97
N ILE A 210 21.34 -2.78 -20.15
CA ILE A 210 20.07 -2.18 -20.58
C ILE A 210 20.18 -0.66 -20.40
N ASP A 211 19.93 0.09 -21.45
CA ASP A 211 19.87 1.54 -21.43
C ASP A 211 18.55 2.02 -20.81
N TYR A 212 18.62 3.04 -19.97
CA TYR A 212 17.45 3.69 -19.41
C TYR A 212 17.38 5.16 -19.81
N ASP A 213 16.18 5.62 -20.11
CA ASP A 213 15.88 7.03 -20.33
C ASP A 213 14.51 7.38 -19.71
N GLU A 214 14.27 8.67 -19.47
CA GLU A 214 12.99 9.12 -18.93
C GLU A 214 12.48 10.39 -19.59
N VAL A 215 11.17 10.48 -19.77
CA VAL A 215 10.48 11.71 -20.17
C VAL A 215 10.02 12.41 -18.90
N PRO A 216 10.55 13.61 -18.58
CA PRO A 216 10.08 14.39 -17.46
C PRO A 216 8.59 14.71 -17.59
N LEU A 217 7.89 14.82 -16.46
CA LEU A 217 6.52 15.28 -16.47
C LEU A 217 6.44 16.78 -16.79
N THR A 218 5.28 17.25 -17.26
CA THR A 218 4.98 18.68 -17.38
C THR A 218 4.99 19.33 -16.00
N PRO A 219 5.06 20.68 -15.91
CA PRO A 219 4.96 21.39 -14.64
C PRO A 219 3.68 21.07 -13.85
N GLU A 220 2.61 20.68 -14.53
CA GLU A 220 1.31 20.28 -13.95
C GLU A 220 1.29 18.82 -13.49
N GLY A 221 2.38 18.07 -13.70
CA GLY A 221 2.50 16.66 -13.34
C GLY A 221 1.87 15.68 -14.36
N ALA A 222 1.55 16.15 -15.56
CA ALA A 222 1.03 15.31 -16.64
C ALA A 222 2.18 14.69 -17.47
N VAL A 223 1.88 13.61 -18.21
CA VAL A 223 2.84 13.05 -19.18
C VAL A 223 3.10 14.04 -20.29
N ASP A 224 4.37 14.36 -20.54
CA ASP A 224 4.79 15.21 -21.66
C ASP A 224 4.70 14.41 -22.98
N ARG A 225 3.60 14.59 -23.70
CA ARG A 225 3.36 13.90 -24.99
C ARG A 225 4.31 14.34 -26.09
N VAL A 226 4.82 15.58 -26.02
CA VAL A 226 5.82 16.09 -26.99
C VAL A 226 7.18 15.46 -26.70
N GLY A 227 7.59 15.45 -25.45
CA GLY A 227 8.82 14.76 -25.03
C GLY A 227 8.78 13.27 -25.33
N LEU A 228 7.62 12.61 -25.13
CA LEU A 228 7.41 11.22 -25.49
C LEU A 228 7.60 10.99 -27.01
N ASP A 229 6.98 11.82 -27.84
CA ASP A 229 7.09 11.70 -29.30
C ASP A 229 8.56 11.87 -29.77
N GLN A 230 9.31 12.77 -29.14
CA GLN A 230 10.74 12.96 -29.38
C GLN A 230 11.57 11.75 -28.91
N ALA A 231 11.30 11.19 -27.73
CA ALA A 231 12.01 10.04 -27.19
C ALA A 231 11.77 8.77 -28.03
N LEU A 232 10.60 8.65 -28.66
CA LEU A 232 10.25 7.56 -29.57
C LEU A 232 10.95 7.67 -30.96
N ALA A 233 11.74 8.72 -31.23
CA ALA A 233 12.62 8.75 -32.38
C ALA A 233 13.76 7.72 -32.29
N LEU A 234 14.12 7.30 -31.08
CA LEU A 234 15.03 6.19 -30.83
C LEU A 234 14.25 4.90 -30.59
N PRO A 235 14.72 3.75 -31.07
CA PRO A 235 14.07 2.47 -30.83
C PRO A 235 13.98 2.17 -29.31
N GLN A 236 12.78 1.93 -28.82
CA GLN A 236 12.54 1.51 -27.44
C GLN A 236 12.10 0.05 -27.46
N ARG A 237 12.65 -0.77 -26.56
CA ARG A 237 12.15 -2.14 -26.36
C ARG A 237 10.92 -2.15 -25.48
N MET A 238 10.92 -1.31 -24.44
CA MET A 238 9.83 -1.23 -23.48
C MET A 238 9.64 0.21 -23.01
N VAL A 239 8.38 0.60 -22.85
CA VAL A 239 7.96 1.83 -22.17
C VAL A 239 7.35 1.46 -20.84
N LEU A 240 7.90 1.99 -19.74
CA LEU A 240 7.38 1.84 -18.39
C LEU A 240 6.40 2.97 -18.10
N ILE A 241 5.20 2.61 -17.67
CA ILE A 241 4.11 3.51 -17.28
C ILE A 241 3.76 3.23 -15.82
N GLN A 242 4.11 4.11 -14.90
CA GLN A 242 3.67 4.01 -13.51
C GLN A 242 2.30 4.66 -13.37
N ARG A 243 1.24 3.86 -13.13
CA ARG A 243 -0.14 4.33 -13.05
C ARG A 243 -0.38 5.23 -11.84
N SER A 244 0.00 4.78 -10.67
CA SER A 244 -0.15 5.51 -9.41
C SER A 244 0.85 6.66 -9.28
N CYS A 245 0.50 7.68 -8.49
CA CYS A 245 1.41 8.78 -8.19
C CYS A 245 2.64 8.35 -7.36
N GLY A 246 2.59 7.22 -6.67
CA GLY A 246 3.65 6.84 -5.73
C GLY A 246 3.84 7.91 -4.66
N TYR A 247 5.08 8.34 -4.42
CA TYR A 247 5.41 9.47 -3.53
C TYR A 247 5.65 10.78 -4.28
N SER A 248 5.07 10.93 -5.47
CA SER A 248 5.16 12.13 -6.28
C SER A 248 3.90 12.98 -6.16
N TRP A 249 4.06 14.30 -6.19
CA TRP A 249 2.94 15.24 -6.24
C TRP A 249 2.44 15.37 -7.67
N ARG A 250 1.71 14.36 -8.15
CA ARG A 250 1.15 14.31 -9.49
C ARG A 250 -0.19 13.56 -9.51
N PRO A 251 -1.05 13.76 -10.50
CA PRO A 251 -2.22 12.91 -10.68
C PRO A 251 -1.80 11.47 -11.04
N SER A 252 -2.59 10.49 -10.65
CA SER A 252 -2.51 9.12 -11.15
C SER A 252 -3.13 9.04 -12.56
N LEU A 253 -2.63 8.12 -13.40
CA LEU A 253 -3.13 7.94 -14.76
C LEU A 253 -4.41 7.12 -14.79
N SER A 254 -5.42 7.62 -15.50
CA SER A 254 -6.62 6.85 -15.81
C SER A 254 -6.31 5.75 -16.85
N VAL A 255 -7.12 4.69 -16.85
CA VAL A 255 -7.01 3.63 -17.87
C VAL A 255 -7.20 4.19 -19.28
N LYS A 256 -8.07 5.20 -19.43
CA LYS A 256 -8.22 5.91 -20.71
C LYS A 256 -6.92 6.58 -21.17
N GLU A 257 -6.26 7.33 -20.28
CA GLU A 257 -4.97 7.98 -20.60
C GLU A 257 -3.89 6.95 -20.92
N ILE A 258 -3.84 5.83 -20.18
CA ILE A 258 -2.94 4.72 -20.48
C ILE A 258 -3.21 4.18 -21.88
N GLY A 259 -4.47 3.98 -22.26
CA GLY A 259 -4.84 3.53 -23.61
C GLY A 259 -4.42 4.50 -24.71
N GLU A 260 -4.60 5.80 -24.49
CA GLU A 260 -4.13 6.84 -25.43
C GLU A 260 -2.61 6.83 -25.59
N LEU A 261 -1.86 6.63 -24.49
CA LEU A 261 -0.41 6.52 -24.51
C LEU A 261 0.05 5.26 -25.23
N CYS A 262 -0.54 4.10 -24.92
CA CYS A 262 -0.24 2.84 -25.61
C CYS A 262 -0.50 2.95 -27.13
N ALA A 263 -1.62 3.53 -27.53
CA ALA A 263 -1.95 3.74 -28.93
C ALA A 263 -0.93 4.64 -29.64
N LEU A 264 -0.47 5.72 -28.99
CA LEU A 264 0.57 6.60 -29.53
C LEU A 264 1.90 5.86 -29.68
N ILE A 265 2.30 5.08 -28.65
CA ILE A 265 3.55 4.32 -28.66
C ILE A 265 3.52 3.28 -29.77
N HIS A 266 2.46 2.47 -29.86
CA HIS A 266 2.33 1.42 -30.88
C HIS A 266 2.22 1.99 -32.30
N ALA A 267 1.62 3.16 -32.48
CA ALA A 267 1.58 3.84 -33.77
C ALA A 267 2.98 4.26 -34.25
N ARG A 268 3.87 4.61 -33.33
CA ARG A 268 5.28 4.98 -33.63
C ARG A 268 6.19 3.78 -33.71
N GLN A 269 6.03 2.83 -32.80
CA GLN A 269 6.88 1.65 -32.65
C GLN A 269 5.99 0.41 -32.36
N PRO A 270 5.49 -0.28 -33.38
CA PRO A 270 4.52 -1.38 -33.20
C PRO A 270 5.01 -2.56 -32.34
N ASN A 271 6.33 -2.73 -32.20
CA ASN A 271 6.94 -3.81 -31.40
C ASN A 271 7.41 -3.34 -30.02
N CYS A 272 7.22 -2.08 -29.67
CA CYS A 272 7.53 -1.56 -28.35
C CYS A 272 6.50 -2.10 -27.34
N ILE A 273 6.97 -2.53 -26.18
CA ILE A 273 6.13 -3.12 -25.14
C ILE A 273 5.67 -2.01 -24.20
N CYS A 274 4.36 -1.80 -24.08
CA CYS A 274 3.77 -0.94 -23.06
C CYS A 274 3.61 -1.73 -21.76
N PHE A 275 4.49 -1.49 -20.78
CA PHE A 275 4.48 -2.13 -19.47
C PHE A 275 3.95 -1.17 -18.40
N VAL A 276 2.89 -1.57 -17.69
CA VAL A 276 2.25 -0.75 -16.64
C VAL A 276 2.53 -1.32 -15.25
N ASP A 277 3.14 -0.51 -14.38
CA ASP A 277 3.03 -0.73 -12.93
C ASP A 277 1.61 -0.34 -12.51
N ASN A 278 0.79 -1.36 -12.24
CA ASN A 278 -0.65 -1.21 -11.96
C ASN A 278 -0.97 -1.12 -10.46
N CYS A 279 0.04 -1.09 -9.59
CA CYS A 279 -0.16 -0.98 -8.15
C CYS A 279 -1.09 0.18 -7.80
N TYR A 280 -2.03 -0.06 -6.88
CA TYR A 280 -3.07 0.87 -6.39
C TYR A 280 -4.19 1.21 -7.39
N GLY A 281 -4.05 0.84 -8.66
CA GLY A 281 -5.04 1.17 -9.70
C GLY A 281 -6.10 0.09 -9.92
N GLU A 282 -5.81 -1.14 -9.52
CA GLU A 282 -6.65 -2.31 -9.81
C GLU A 282 -8.05 -2.15 -9.21
N LEU A 283 -9.07 -2.43 -10.00
CA LEU A 283 -10.49 -2.32 -9.64
C LEU A 283 -10.95 -0.91 -9.21
N VAL A 284 -10.15 0.12 -9.47
CA VAL A 284 -10.55 1.52 -9.23
C VAL A 284 -11.46 2.03 -10.34
N GLN A 285 -11.22 1.62 -11.58
CA GLN A 285 -12.03 1.96 -12.77
C GLN A 285 -12.70 0.73 -13.36
N ASP A 286 -13.55 0.93 -14.35
CA ASP A 286 -14.41 -0.14 -14.89
C ASP A 286 -13.66 -1.10 -15.83
N CYS A 287 -12.48 -0.71 -16.29
CA CYS A 287 -11.59 -1.53 -17.13
C CYS A 287 -10.14 -1.44 -16.62
N GLU A 288 -9.33 -2.39 -17.06
CA GLU A 288 -7.93 -2.51 -16.68
C GLU A 288 -6.98 -2.21 -17.85
N PRO A 289 -5.73 -1.85 -17.60
CA PRO A 289 -4.81 -1.44 -18.67
C PRO A 289 -4.64 -2.43 -19.83
N PRO A 290 -4.64 -3.78 -19.64
CA PRO A 290 -4.57 -4.69 -20.78
C PRO A 290 -5.73 -4.56 -21.78
N GLU A 291 -6.92 -4.16 -21.31
CA GLU A 291 -8.12 -4.00 -22.16
C GLU A 291 -8.00 -2.79 -23.09
N VAL A 292 -7.06 -1.89 -22.85
CA VAL A 292 -6.86 -0.66 -23.63
C VAL A 292 -5.51 -0.60 -24.33
N GLY A 293 -4.78 -1.72 -24.39
CA GLY A 293 -3.56 -1.86 -25.18
C GLY A 293 -2.25 -1.90 -24.39
N ALA A 294 -2.27 -1.99 -23.07
CA ALA A 294 -1.06 -2.33 -22.33
C ALA A 294 -0.68 -3.80 -22.61
N ASP A 295 0.57 -4.05 -23.01
CA ASP A 295 1.05 -5.39 -23.31
C ASP A 295 1.30 -6.22 -22.07
N LEU A 296 1.72 -5.57 -20.99
CA LEU A 296 2.08 -6.21 -19.73
C LEU A 296 1.71 -5.31 -18.56
N VAL A 297 1.24 -5.91 -17.48
CA VAL A 297 1.01 -5.24 -16.20
C VAL A 297 1.59 -6.08 -15.07
N ALA A 298 2.03 -5.44 -14.00
CA ALA A 298 2.46 -6.12 -12.78
C ALA A 298 2.01 -5.34 -11.55
N GLY A 299 1.89 -6.05 -10.42
CA GLY A 299 1.51 -5.43 -9.17
C GLY A 299 1.64 -6.38 -7.98
N SER A 300 1.19 -5.90 -6.84
CA SER A 300 1.27 -6.59 -5.55
C SER A 300 -0.08 -7.20 -5.16
N LEU A 301 -0.05 -8.43 -4.61
CA LEU A 301 -1.25 -9.07 -4.08
C LEU A 301 -1.66 -8.53 -2.70
N ILE A 302 -0.76 -7.90 -1.94
CA ILE A 302 -1.12 -7.30 -0.65
C ILE A 302 -1.78 -5.92 -0.79
N LYS A 303 -2.01 -5.47 -2.03
CA LYS A 303 -2.71 -4.22 -2.38
C LYS A 303 -4.16 -4.51 -2.77
N ASN A 304 -4.69 -3.78 -3.75
CA ASN A 304 -6.10 -3.80 -4.13
C ASN A 304 -6.66 -5.21 -4.34
N LEU A 305 -6.01 -6.04 -5.18
CA LEU A 305 -6.51 -7.37 -5.55
C LEU A 305 -6.49 -8.36 -4.39
N GLY A 306 -5.70 -8.12 -3.37
CA GLY A 306 -5.63 -8.98 -2.18
C GLY A 306 -6.78 -8.79 -1.19
N GLY A 307 -7.57 -7.72 -1.32
CA GLY A 307 -8.77 -7.48 -0.51
C GLY A 307 -8.54 -7.58 0.99
N THR A 308 -7.35 -7.21 1.49
CA THR A 308 -6.90 -7.34 2.88
C THR A 308 -6.71 -8.77 3.40
N ILE A 309 -6.82 -9.77 2.54
CA ILE A 309 -6.77 -11.19 2.92
C ILE A 309 -5.54 -11.92 2.36
N ALA A 310 -5.10 -11.58 1.13
CA ALA A 310 -3.92 -12.20 0.54
C ALA A 310 -2.66 -11.84 1.34
N PRO A 311 -1.95 -12.84 1.92
CA PRO A 311 -0.90 -12.56 2.92
C PRO A 311 0.42 -12.11 2.32
N THR A 312 0.65 -12.35 1.03
CA THR A 312 1.90 -12.07 0.30
C THR A 312 1.69 -12.26 -1.19
N GLY A 313 2.71 -11.95 -1.96
CA GLY A 313 2.75 -12.28 -3.38
C GLY A 313 2.61 -11.09 -4.31
N GLY A 314 2.69 -11.40 -5.59
CA GLY A 314 2.52 -10.46 -6.69
C GLY A 314 1.91 -11.14 -7.90
N TYR A 315 1.66 -10.33 -8.91
CA TYR A 315 1.16 -10.82 -10.19
C TYR A 315 1.85 -10.12 -11.37
N VAL A 316 1.90 -10.84 -12.49
CA VAL A 316 2.21 -10.31 -13.81
C VAL A 316 1.11 -10.78 -14.74
N ALA A 317 0.53 -9.89 -15.56
CA ALA A 317 -0.55 -10.22 -16.48
C ALA A 317 -0.41 -9.43 -17.78
N GLY A 318 -0.92 -9.97 -18.89
CA GLY A 318 -0.82 -9.37 -20.20
C GLY A 318 -0.72 -10.40 -21.31
N ARG A 319 0.10 -10.12 -22.32
CA ARG A 319 0.42 -11.07 -23.39
C ARG A 319 1.08 -12.33 -22.83
N ALA A 320 0.66 -13.49 -23.31
CA ALA A 320 1.11 -14.78 -22.79
C ALA A 320 2.63 -14.96 -22.92
N ASP A 321 3.22 -14.56 -24.05
CA ASP A 321 4.67 -14.64 -24.30
C ASP A 321 5.49 -13.80 -23.29
N LEU A 322 4.99 -12.62 -22.89
CA LEU A 322 5.67 -11.73 -21.93
C LEU A 322 5.52 -12.24 -20.49
N VAL A 323 4.34 -12.77 -20.15
CA VAL A 323 4.10 -13.41 -18.84
C VAL A 323 5.00 -14.63 -18.67
N ASP A 324 5.17 -15.46 -19.72
CA ASP A 324 6.10 -16.60 -19.69
C ASP A 324 7.56 -16.16 -19.49
N GLN A 325 8.00 -15.09 -20.16
CA GLN A 325 9.34 -14.54 -19.96
C GLN A 325 9.57 -14.04 -18.54
N ALA A 326 8.60 -13.34 -17.95
CA ALA A 326 8.66 -12.93 -16.55
C ALA A 326 8.76 -14.13 -15.60
N CYS A 327 7.97 -15.19 -15.84
CA CYS A 327 8.01 -16.42 -15.06
C CYS A 327 9.33 -17.20 -15.22
N CYS A 328 9.95 -17.17 -16.41
CA CYS A 328 11.28 -17.72 -16.60
C CYS A 328 12.34 -16.99 -15.75
N ARG A 329 12.10 -15.71 -15.44
CA ARG A 329 12.99 -14.96 -14.55
C ARG A 329 12.70 -15.24 -13.07
N LEU A 330 11.43 -15.46 -12.72
CA LEU A 330 11.02 -15.83 -11.36
C LEU A 330 11.54 -17.21 -10.97
N THR A 331 11.45 -18.18 -11.88
CA THR A 331 11.86 -19.58 -11.68
C THR A 331 13.20 -19.85 -12.40
N ALA A 332 13.13 -20.39 -13.60
CA ALA A 332 14.27 -20.56 -14.49
C ALA A 332 13.78 -20.70 -15.95
N PRO A 333 14.65 -20.38 -16.95
CA PRO A 333 14.37 -20.73 -18.33
C PRO A 333 14.04 -22.21 -18.49
N GLY A 334 12.94 -22.52 -19.20
CA GLY A 334 12.43 -23.86 -19.39
C GLY A 334 11.50 -24.39 -18.29
N ILE A 335 11.38 -23.70 -17.15
CA ILE A 335 10.40 -24.00 -16.08
C ILE A 335 9.20 -23.04 -16.19
N GLY A 336 9.45 -21.73 -16.20
CA GLY A 336 8.42 -20.71 -16.38
C GLY A 336 7.26 -20.85 -15.39
N ARG A 337 6.02 -20.81 -15.89
CA ARG A 337 4.78 -20.89 -15.08
C ARG A 337 4.51 -22.27 -14.45
N GLU A 338 5.14 -23.33 -14.95
CA GLU A 338 4.88 -24.71 -14.52
C GLU A 338 5.42 -25.06 -13.13
N GLY A 339 6.32 -24.23 -12.58
CA GLY A 339 6.93 -24.43 -11.27
C GLY A 339 6.33 -23.59 -10.18
N GLY A 340 6.41 -24.09 -8.95
CA GLY A 340 6.02 -23.41 -7.73
C GLY A 340 4.64 -23.83 -7.19
N THR A 341 4.62 -24.19 -5.92
CA THR A 341 3.39 -24.52 -5.20
C THR A 341 2.67 -23.23 -4.77
N GLY A 342 1.34 -23.31 -4.59
CA GLY A 342 0.52 -22.22 -4.06
C GLY A 342 0.53 -22.12 -2.53
N PHE A 343 1.23 -22.99 -1.80
CA PHE A 343 1.34 -23.01 -0.31
C PHE A 343 0.00 -23.05 0.42
N ASP A 344 -1.05 -23.65 -0.16
CA ASP A 344 -2.43 -23.64 0.35
C ASP A 344 -3.03 -22.23 0.55
N LEU A 345 -2.49 -21.21 -0.14
CA LEU A 345 -2.93 -19.84 -0.06
C LEU A 345 -3.96 -19.46 -1.13
N GLN A 346 -4.27 -20.33 -2.10
CA GLN A 346 -5.22 -20.07 -3.20
C GLN A 346 -6.57 -19.61 -2.67
N ARG A 347 -7.07 -20.24 -1.61
CA ARG A 347 -8.33 -19.82 -0.97
C ARG A 347 -8.27 -18.38 -0.48
N LEU A 348 -7.19 -17.99 0.17
CA LEU A 348 -7.03 -16.62 0.67
C LEU A 348 -6.91 -15.60 -0.47
N VAL A 349 -6.17 -15.94 -1.54
CA VAL A 349 -6.03 -15.09 -2.73
C VAL A 349 -7.38 -14.90 -3.43
N LEU A 350 -8.14 -15.98 -3.65
CA LEU A 350 -9.45 -15.91 -4.30
C LEU A 350 -10.50 -15.23 -3.42
N GLN A 351 -10.47 -15.47 -2.09
CA GLN A 351 -11.32 -14.77 -1.13
C GLN A 351 -10.99 -13.28 -1.08
N GLY A 352 -9.71 -12.93 -1.11
CA GLY A 352 -9.25 -11.55 -1.19
C GLY A 352 -9.74 -10.87 -2.46
N LEU A 353 -9.61 -11.51 -3.62
CA LEU A 353 -10.12 -11.00 -4.89
C LEU A 353 -11.65 -10.80 -4.86
N PHE A 354 -12.39 -11.70 -4.20
CA PHE A 354 -13.84 -11.55 -4.02
C PHE A 354 -14.18 -10.32 -3.17
N LEU A 355 -13.41 -10.01 -2.15
CA LEU A 355 -13.60 -8.85 -1.27
C LEU A 355 -13.05 -7.55 -1.87
N ALA A 356 -12.10 -7.63 -2.78
CA ALA A 356 -11.37 -6.49 -3.33
C ALA A 356 -12.27 -5.34 -3.86
N PRO A 357 -13.37 -5.58 -4.59
CA PRO A 357 -14.26 -4.50 -5.04
C PRO A 357 -14.81 -3.65 -3.89
N GLN A 358 -15.21 -4.29 -2.78
CA GLN A 358 -15.70 -3.61 -1.58
C GLN A 358 -14.59 -2.83 -0.89
N MET A 359 -13.41 -3.44 -0.72
CA MET A 359 -12.27 -2.81 -0.04
C MET A 359 -11.77 -1.59 -0.82
N VAL A 360 -11.68 -1.69 -2.14
CA VAL A 360 -11.32 -0.59 -3.02
C VAL A 360 -12.33 0.56 -2.92
N ALA A 361 -13.63 0.27 -2.88
CA ALA A 361 -14.65 1.30 -2.73
C ALA A 361 -14.56 2.04 -1.39
N GLU A 362 -14.37 1.32 -0.27
CA GLU A 362 -14.19 1.92 1.05
C GLU A 362 -12.89 2.76 1.12
N ALA A 363 -11.80 2.28 0.55
CA ALA A 363 -10.55 3.02 0.45
C ALA A 363 -10.70 4.34 -0.35
N LEU A 364 -11.43 4.30 -1.47
CA LEU A 364 -11.73 5.50 -2.26
C LEU A 364 -12.61 6.51 -1.49
N ILE A 365 -13.61 6.02 -0.77
CA ILE A 365 -14.45 6.88 0.08
C ILE A 365 -13.61 7.52 1.20
N GLY A 366 -12.70 6.73 1.79
CA GLY A 366 -11.78 7.21 2.80
C GLY A 366 -10.81 8.27 2.27
N ALA A 367 -10.26 8.05 1.08
CA ALA A 367 -9.38 9.01 0.42
C ALA A 367 -10.10 10.34 0.10
N ASP A 368 -11.37 10.27 -0.36
CA ASP A 368 -12.19 11.46 -0.56
C ASP A 368 -12.43 12.21 0.75
N LEU A 369 -12.67 11.49 1.85
CA LEU A 369 -12.86 12.07 3.18
C LEU A 369 -11.60 12.77 3.69
N VAL A 370 -10.43 12.14 3.57
CA VAL A 370 -9.12 12.74 3.90
C VAL A 370 -8.92 14.03 3.09
N ALA A 371 -9.14 13.98 1.77
CA ALA A 371 -9.03 15.14 0.90
C ALA A 371 -9.93 16.30 1.38
N GLY A 372 -11.22 16.00 1.64
CA GLY A 372 -12.18 17.02 2.04
C GLY A 372 -11.88 17.67 3.39
N VAL A 373 -11.41 16.89 4.35
CA VAL A 373 -11.06 17.39 5.69
C VAL A 373 -9.83 18.29 5.63
N PHE A 374 -8.75 17.86 4.98
CA PHE A 374 -7.51 18.64 4.91
C PHE A 374 -7.64 19.87 4.00
N GLU A 375 -8.40 19.79 2.89
CA GLU A 375 -8.67 20.96 2.04
C GLU A 375 -9.44 22.04 2.80
N ARG A 376 -10.42 21.68 3.64
CA ARG A 376 -11.14 22.65 4.49
C ARG A 376 -10.26 23.33 5.53
N LEU A 377 -9.18 22.69 5.93
CA LEU A 377 -8.18 23.26 6.84
C LEU A 377 -7.13 24.10 6.09
N GLY A 378 -7.24 24.23 4.77
CA GLY A 378 -6.35 25.03 3.95
C GLY A 378 -5.10 24.31 3.44
N PHE A 379 -4.99 23.01 3.65
CA PHE A 379 -3.87 22.24 3.10
C PHE A 379 -4.09 21.94 1.60
N ALA A 380 -2.99 21.93 0.85
CA ALA A 380 -3.02 21.43 -0.52
C ALA A 380 -3.19 19.91 -0.50
N VAL A 381 -4.09 19.40 -1.35
CA VAL A 381 -4.42 17.97 -1.46
C VAL A 381 -4.43 17.53 -2.92
N GLN A 382 -4.00 16.29 -3.17
CA GLN A 382 -3.98 15.69 -4.51
C GLN A 382 -4.39 14.21 -4.44
N PRO A 383 -5.46 13.78 -5.12
CA PRO A 383 -6.45 14.58 -5.86
C PRO A 383 -7.30 15.50 -4.96
N ARG A 384 -7.95 16.50 -5.53
CA ARG A 384 -8.93 17.34 -4.81
C ARG A 384 -10.23 16.56 -4.54
N PRO A 385 -11.01 16.97 -3.53
CA PRO A 385 -12.34 16.39 -3.30
C PRO A 385 -13.20 16.46 -4.58
N GLY A 386 -13.87 15.37 -4.89
CA GLY A 386 -14.73 15.27 -6.08
C GLY A 386 -13.98 14.96 -7.39
N ALA A 387 -12.67 14.94 -7.42
CA ALA A 387 -11.92 14.55 -8.60
C ALA A 387 -12.13 13.06 -8.93
N VAL A 388 -12.03 12.74 -10.21
CA VAL A 388 -11.98 11.33 -10.66
C VAL A 388 -10.68 10.73 -10.16
N ARG A 389 -10.77 9.57 -9.52
CA ARG A 389 -9.61 8.84 -9.00
C ARG A 389 -9.24 7.68 -9.90
N SER A 390 -7.95 7.46 -10.05
CA SER A 390 -7.39 6.35 -10.84
C SER A 390 -6.54 5.41 -9.99
N ASP A 391 -6.30 5.78 -8.72
CA ASP A 391 -5.67 4.96 -7.68
C ASP A 391 -6.31 5.24 -6.30
N LEU A 392 -5.77 4.59 -5.24
CA LEU A 392 -6.25 4.74 -3.86
C LEU A 392 -5.53 5.85 -3.08
N ILE A 393 -4.49 6.47 -3.62
CA ILE A 393 -3.61 7.36 -2.85
C ILE A 393 -4.24 8.74 -2.70
N GLN A 394 -4.16 9.29 -1.50
CA GLN A 394 -4.45 10.68 -1.19
C GLN A 394 -3.20 11.37 -0.66
N ALA A 395 -2.64 12.26 -1.43
CA ALA A 395 -1.54 13.10 -0.98
C ALA A 395 -2.08 14.36 -0.26
N VAL A 396 -1.42 14.72 0.83
CA VAL A 396 -1.68 15.93 1.63
C VAL A 396 -0.36 16.63 1.88
N CYS A 397 -0.21 17.89 1.45
CA CYS A 397 0.99 18.68 1.74
C CYS A 397 0.86 19.31 3.13
N LEU A 398 1.52 18.74 4.13
CA LEU A 398 1.46 19.22 5.52
C LEU A 398 2.43 20.38 5.79
N GLY A 399 3.45 20.56 4.95
CA GLY A 399 4.34 21.72 4.98
C GLY A 399 5.35 21.75 6.14
N SER A 400 5.27 20.83 7.10
CA SER A 400 6.25 20.71 8.18
C SER A 400 6.48 19.28 8.64
N PRO A 401 7.70 18.94 9.09
CA PRO A 401 8.01 17.60 9.59
C PRO A 401 7.27 17.31 10.92
N GLU A 402 6.93 18.34 11.71
CA GLU A 402 6.20 18.20 12.96
C GLU A 402 4.74 17.79 12.70
N ALA A 403 4.06 18.47 11.76
CA ALA A 403 2.69 18.12 11.36
C ALA A 403 2.64 16.70 10.78
N LEU A 404 3.61 16.35 9.94
CA LEU A 404 3.74 15.03 9.32
C LEU A 404 3.85 13.93 10.38
N LYS A 405 4.79 14.07 11.35
CA LYS A 405 4.96 13.12 12.45
C LYS A 405 3.72 13.03 13.34
N THR A 406 3.09 14.17 13.63
CA THR A 406 1.88 14.23 14.47
C THR A 406 0.73 13.43 13.85
N VAL A 407 0.49 13.60 12.54
CA VAL A 407 -0.55 12.83 11.83
C VAL A 407 -0.21 11.35 11.80
N CYS A 408 1.06 10.98 11.49
CA CYS A 408 1.49 9.58 11.47
C CYS A 408 1.29 8.91 12.85
N ARG A 409 1.64 9.59 13.94
CA ARG A 409 1.41 9.08 15.30
C ARG A 409 -0.06 8.86 15.61
N ALA A 410 -0.90 9.83 15.26
CA ALA A 410 -2.35 9.72 15.45
C ALA A 410 -2.96 8.56 14.65
N PHE A 411 -2.54 8.37 13.39
CA PHE A 411 -3.00 7.26 12.56
C PHE A 411 -2.51 5.92 13.10
N GLN A 412 -1.25 5.83 13.53
CA GLN A 412 -0.72 4.62 14.18
C GLN A 412 -1.47 4.27 15.45
N ALA A 413 -1.80 5.26 16.28
CA ALA A 413 -2.59 5.06 17.50
C ALA A 413 -4.01 4.53 17.24
N CYS A 414 -4.56 4.72 16.05
CA CYS A 414 -5.84 4.18 15.61
C CYS A 414 -5.71 2.87 14.82
N SER A 415 -4.50 2.35 14.60
CA SER A 415 -4.28 1.13 13.83
C SER A 415 -4.63 -0.13 14.63
N PRO A 416 -5.04 -1.24 13.98
CA PRO A 416 -5.37 -2.48 14.68
C PRO A 416 -4.14 -3.20 15.24
N VAL A 417 -2.98 -3.02 14.66
CA VAL A 417 -1.72 -3.65 15.06
C VAL A 417 -0.71 -2.58 15.47
N GLY A 418 -0.06 -2.77 16.61
CA GLY A 418 0.97 -1.85 17.08
C GLY A 418 0.48 -0.43 17.39
N ALA A 419 -0.79 -0.25 17.75
CA ALA A 419 -1.36 1.07 18.09
C ALA A 419 -0.62 1.79 19.24
N TYR A 420 0.12 1.07 20.05
CA TYR A 420 0.95 1.58 21.14
C TYR A 420 2.35 2.03 20.72
N LEU A 421 2.73 1.80 19.47
CA LEU A 421 4.04 2.19 18.95
C LEU A 421 4.04 3.67 18.54
N ASP A 422 5.16 4.33 18.76
CA ASP A 422 5.42 5.69 18.27
C ASP A 422 6.22 5.58 16.95
N PRO A 423 5.63 5.86 15.79
CA PRO A 423 6.36 5.79 14.54
C PRO A 423 7.41 6.90 14.46
N VAL A 424 8.63 6.50 14.15
CA VAL A 424 9.79 7.40 14.02
C VAL A 424 10.36 7.32 12.61
N PRO A 425 11.01 8.38 12.11
CA PRO A 425 11.72 8.31 10.85
C PRO A 425 12.77 7.19 10.86
N ALA A 426 12.75 6.36 9.83
CA ALA A 426 13.69 5.26 9.67
C ALA A 426 14.07 5.07 8.21
N ALA A 427 15.33 4.65 7.97
CA ALA A 427 15.78 4.22 6.66
C ALA A 427 15.07 2.91 6.30
N MET A 428 14.55 2.84 5.09
CA MET A 428 13.86 1.66 4.56
C MET A 428 14.60 1.15 3.32
N PRO A 429 14.73 -0.18 3.15
CA PRO A 429 15.35 -0.76 1.95
C PRO A 429 14.68 -0.27 0.67
N GLY A 430 15.48 0.19 -0.29
CA GLY A 430 14.99 0.69 -1.57
C GLY A 430 14.56 2.16 -1.58
N TYR A 431 14.62 2.89 -0.45
CA TYR A 431 14.24 4.30 -0.39
C TYR A 431 15.46 5.21 -0.14
N ALA A 432 15.45 6.39 -0.76
CA ALA A 432 16.54 7.36 -0.64
C ALA A 432 16.46 8.22 0.64
N ASN A 433 15.25 8.42 1.17
CA ASN A 433 15.01 9.25 2.35
C ASN A 433 14.43 8.40 3.48
N ASP A 434 14.62 8.87 4.71
CA ASP A 434 13.90 8.30 5.85
C ASP A 434 12.39 8.45 5.66
N LEU A 435 11.66 7.43 6.07
CA LEU A 435 10.20 7.37 6.03
C LEU A 435 9.65 7.29 7.46
N VAL A 436 8.53 7.97 7.69
CA VAL A 436 7.64 7.66 8.81
C VAL A 436 6.49 6.85 8.25
N MET A 437 6.36 5.60 8.65
CA MET A 437 5.26 4.73 8.23
C MET A 437 4.28 4.56 9.37
N ALA A 438 3.03 4.97 9.14
CA ALA A 438 1.90 4.71 10.02
C ALA A 438 1.03 3.64 9.36
N GLY A 439 1.37 2.37 9.60
CA GLY A 439 0.78 1.23 8.90
C GLY A 439 0.65 0.01 9.80
N GLY A 440 -0.04 0.16 10.94
CA GLY A 440 -0.34 -0.95 11.83
C GLY A 440 -1.38 -1.90 11.25
N THR A 441 -1.02 -2.63 10.21
CA THR A 441 -1.85 -3.52 9.41
C THR A 441 -1.62 -4.98 9.77
N PHE A 442 -2.61 -5.86 9.53
CA PHE A 442 -2.47 -7.31 9.74
C PHE A 442 -1.52 -7.94 8.72
N ILE A 443 -1.46 -7.35 7.53
CA ILE A 443 -0.53 -7.74 6.47
C ILE A 443 0.43 -6.58 6.28
N ASP A 444 1.71 -6.79 6.60
CA ASP A 444 2.73 -5.76 6.53
C ASP A 444 2.84 -5.18 5.11
N GLY A 445 2.78 -3.85 5.00
CA GLY A 445 2.75 -3.14 3.74
C GLY A 445 1.43 -3.21 2.98
N SER A 446 0.35 -3.76 3.57
CA SER A 446 -0.98 -3.75 2.95
C SER A 446 -1.53 -2.32 2.89
N THR A 447 -1.85 -1.90 1.67
CA THR A 447 -2.41 -0.60 1.38
C THR A 447 -3.94 -0.62 1.26
N SER A 448 -4.56 -1.80 1.26
CA SER A 448 -6.02 -1.95 1.34
C SER A 448 -6.54 -1.79 2.77
N GLU A 449 -5.71 -2.03 3.79
CA GLU A 449 -5.94 -1.60 5.15
C GLU A 449 -5.64 -0.10 5.26
N PHE A 450 -5.81 0.53 6.40
CA PHE A 450 -5.54 1.96 6.51
C PHE A 450 -4.08 2.22 6.89
N SER A 451 -3.38 3.02 6.08
CA SER A 451 -1.99 3.39 6.32
C SER A 451 -1.66 4.77 5.77
N ALA A 452 -0.55 5.34 6.21
CA ALA A 452 0.02 6.56 5.68
C ALA A 452 1.54 6.46 5.63
N ASP A 453 2.09 6.81 4.48
CA ASP A 453 3.53 6.86 4.24
C ASP A 453 3.97 8.32 4.15
N ALA A 454 5.04 8.65 4.84
CA ALA A 454 5.50 10.01 5.00
C ALA A 454 7.01 10.12 4.77
N PRO A 455 7.46 10.29 3.50
CA PRO A 455 8.86 10.60 3.21
C PRO A 455 9.29 11.90 3.89
N LEU A 456 10.38 11.85 4.68
CA LEU A 456 10.85 13.02 5.41
C LEU A 456 11.68 13.93 4.50
N ARG A 457 11.00 14.52 3.53
CA ARG A 457 11.56 15.48 2.56
C ARG A 457 10.56 16.60 2.27
N GLU A 458 11.05 17.79 1.96
CA GLU A 458 10.20 18.90 1.51
C GLU A 458 9.38 18.52 0.25
N PRO A 459 8.13 18.98 0.14
CA PRO A 459 7.38 19.88 1.06
C PRO A 459 6.63 19.15 2.19
N PHE A 460 7.08 17.98 2.65
CA PHE A 460 6.51 17.16 3.72
C PHE A 460 5.10 16.66 3.38
N ASN A 461 5.02 15.93 2.29
CA ASN A 461 3.79 15.32 1.83
C ASN A 461 3.52 14.02 2.59
N LEU A 462 2.27 13.87 3.03
CA LEU A 462 1.71 12.63 3.56
C LEU A 462 0.95 11.91 2.44
N PHE A 463 1.16 10.61 2.29
CA PHE A 463 0.46 9.76 1.32
C PHE A 463 -0.41 8.76 2.07
N VAL A 464 -1.71 9.04 2.14
CA VAL A 464 -2.71 8.22 2.83
C VAL A 464 -3.31 7.23 1.84
N GLN A 465 -3.52 5.99 2.28
CA GLN A 465 -4.03 4.93 1.43
C GLN A 465 -4.85 3.92 2.23
N GLY A 466 -5.78 3.26 1.53
CA GLY A 466 -6.55 2.17 2.10
C GLY A 466 -7.68 2.59 3.04
N GLY A 467 -8.08 1.62 3.81
CA GLY A 467 -9.18 1.70 4.77
C GLY A 467 -10.28 0.71 4.45
N THR A 468 -10.40 -0.33 5.28
CA THR A 468 -11.43 -1.38 5.13
C THR A 468 -12.84 -0.89 5.42
N HIS A 469 -12.95 0.24 6.14
CA HIS A 469 -14.23 0.87 6.45
C HIS A 469 -14.02 2.36 6.76
N ARG A 470 -14.89 3.20 6.19
CA ARG A 470 -14.87 4.67 6.38
C ARG A 470 -14.90 5.12 7.84
N ALA A 471 -15.54 4.36 8.74
CA ALA A 471 -15.57 4.70 10.17
C ALA A 471 -14.18 4.63 10.81
N HIS A 472 -13.31 3.71 10.40
CA HIS A 472 -11.92 3.65 10.88
C HIS A 472 -11.16 4.92 10.49
N ILE A 473 -11.33 5.37 9.25
CA ILE A 473 -10.70 6.60 8.75
C ILE A 473 -11.23 7.84 9.49
N GLN A 474 -12.53 7.90 9.79
CA GLN A 474 -13.12 8.98 10.61
C GLN A 474 -12.52 9.02 12.02
N LEU A 475 -12.30 7.86 12.64
CA LEU A 475 -11.66 7.77 13.96
C LEU A 475 -10.21 8.28 13.90
N ALA A 476 -9.45 7.82 12.93
CA ALA A 476 -8.06 8.23 12.75
C ALA A 476 -7.91 9.73 12.41
N LEU A 477 -8.79 10.28 11.56
CA LEU A 477 -8.83 11.71 11.28
C LEU A 477 -9.19 12.54 12.52
N ALA A 478 -10.16 12.10 13.33
CA ALA A 478 -10.56 12.81 14.54
C ALA A 478 -9.40 12.89 15.55
N GLU A 479 -8.64 11.81 15.69
CA GLU A 479 -7.41 11.76 16.50
C GLU A 479 -6.34 12.70 15.94
N ALA A 480 -6.07 12.63 14.64
CA ALA A 480 -5.07 13.46 13.98
C ALA A 480 -5.38 14.96 14.11
N LEU A 481 -6.63 15.36 13.88
CA LEU A 481 -7.05 16.75 14.01
C LEU A 481 -6.94 17.26 15.44
N THR A 482 -7.31 16.42 16.41
CA THR A 482 -7.19 16.74 17.84
C THR A 482 -5.73 16.93 18.23
N ALA A 483 -4.84 16.05 17.78
CA ALA A 483 -3.42 16.11 18.03
C ALA A 483 -2.75 17.34 17.37
N LEU A 484 -3.12 17.63 16.12
CA LEU A 484 -2.61 18.82 15.41
C LEU A 484 -3.04 20.13 16.07
N ASP A 485 -4.30 20.24 16.50
CA ASP A 485 -4.84 21.42 17.20
C ASP A 485 -4.16 21.60 18.58
N ALA A 486 -4.03 20.53 19.34
CA ALA A 486 -3.34 20.55 20.64
C ALA A 486 -1.86 20.93 20.52
N ALA A 487 -1.21 20.58 19.42
CA ALA A 487 0.17 20.96 19.13
C ALA A 487 0.30 22.38 18.55
N GLY A 488 -0.81 23.09 18.32
CA GLY A 488 -0.82 24.43 17.71
C GLY A 488 -0.40 24.45 16.23
N LEU A 489 -0.47 23.28 15.56
CA LEU A 489 -0.08 23.11 14.15
C LEU A 489 -1.24 23.45 13.19
N ILE A 490 -2.46 23.44 13.70
CA ILE A 490 -3.67 23.92 13.02
C ILE A 490 -4.52 24.72 14.02
N THR A 491 -5.53 25.41 13.50
CA THR A 491 -6.61 25.98 14.31
C THR A 491 -7.93 25.41 13.80
N LEU A 492 -8.64 24.65 14.61
CA LEU A 492 -9.95 24.14 14.24
C LEU A 492 -10.99 25.31 14.18
N PRO A 493 -11.86 25.34 13.16
CA PRO A 493 -12.83 26.42 12.99
C PRO A 493 -13.84 26.41 14.13
N GLN A 494 -13.88 27.53 14.90
CA GLN A 494 -14.80 27.70 16.05
C GLN A 494 -16.21 28.14 15.65
N THR A 495 -16.41 28.57 14.41
CA THR A 495 -17.69 29.05 13.89
C THR A 495 -18.55 27.89 13.38
N GLU A 496 -19.87 28.05 13.56
CA GLU A 496 -20.88 27.06 13.18
C GLU A 496 -20.61 26.43 11.81
N ILE A 497 -20.22 25.16 11.84
CA ILE A 497 -20.18 24.32 10.64
C ILE A 497 -21.66 23.93 10.41
N ILE A 498 -22.34 24.73 9.58
CA ILE A 498 -23.71 24.47 9.13
C ILE A 498 -23.72 23.31 8.16
#